data_f15e9554b958e277c5f5876c8900cf8b
#
_entry.id   f15e9554b958e277c5f5876c8900cf8b
#
_cell.length_a   1.000
_cell.length_b   1.000
_cell.length_c   1.000
_cell.angle_alpha   90.00
_cell.angle_beta   90.00
_cell.angle_gamma   90.00
#
_symmetry.space_group_name_H-M   'P 1'
#
loop_
_entity.id
_entity.type
_entity.pdbx_description
1 polymer ?
#
loop_
_entity_poly.entity_id
_entity_poly.type
_entity_poly.pdbx_seq_one_letter_code
_entity_poly.pdbx_strand_id
1 'polypeptide(L)'
;MPKWKKFYKFKEGLAVTNLLYEPLVSKDKKIFCMNWNKNSYHDNEFMTEELYNFWFNQEVKYLLHLSNKKYIPEILLIDTKKRIIEFKWYDKNLNVMIENNTINKVKDWQKKIKAIKDDLEKDNIFKINMYPHTFYFDDEGNAFIMDLYGCTDKQTRYLDTKYLKPLIRTNRFDKFIINDQLDTHELYNETIKTNYAEWPGDFLNA
;
A
#
# COMPACT_ATOMS: atom_id res chain seq x y z
N MET A 1 11.32 10.74 22.75
CA MET A 1 11.21 10.00 21.49
C MET A 1 10.30 8.81 21.71
N PRO A 2 9.33 8.56 20.84
CA PRO A 2 8.49 7.39 20.96
C PRO A 2 9.36 6.13 20.91
N LYS A 3 9.11 5.18 21.82
CA LYS A 3 9.75 3.88 21.77
C LYS A 3 8.99 3.05 20.74
N TRP A 4 9.65 2.65 19.66
CA TRP A 4 9.07 1.89 18.57
C TRP A 4 9.02 0.40 18.89
N LYS A 5 7.99 -0.27 18.40
CA LYS A 5 7.92 -1.75 18.31
C LYS A 5 7.80 -2.11 16.83
N LYS A 6 8.54 -3.14 16.42
CA LYS A 6 8.32 -3.73 15.11
C LYS A 6 6.88 -4.25 15.04
N PHE A 7 6.19 -3.87 13.97
CA PHE A 7 4.83 -4.35 13.73
C PHE A 7 4.91 -5.70 13.02
N TYR A 8 5.17 -6.75 13.80
CA TYR A 8 5.15 -8.11 13.30
C TYR A 8 4.11 -8.90 14.07
N LYS A 9 2.98 -9.14 13.46
CA LYS A 9 2.18 -10.35 13.64
C LYS A 9 1.17 -10.42 12.50
N PHE A 10 1.70 -10.62 11.30
CA PHE A 10 0.91 -11.40 10.36
C PHE A 10 1.28 -12.86 10.64
N LYS A 11 0.29 -13.73 10.85
CA LYS A 11 0.51 -15.17 10.98
C LYS A 11 1.35 -15.63 9.78
N GLU A 12 2.25 -16.59 10.04
CA GLU A 12 3.00 -17.29 9.01
C GLU A 12 2.08 -17.65 7.84
N GLY A 13 2.40 -17.16 6.65
CA GLY A 13 1.66 -17.46 5.43
C GLY A 13 1.20 -16.25 4.60
N LEU A 14 0.97 -15.09 5.19
CA LEU A 14 0.71 -13.88 4.42
C LEU A 14 1.98 -13.04 4.35
N ALA A 15 2.51 -12.99 3.14
CA ALA A 15 3.80 -12.39 2.86
C ALA A 15 3.79 -10.87 3.07
N VAL A 16 4.03 -10.43 4.31
CA VAL A 16 4.58 -9.09 4.61
C VAL A 16 5.94 -8.87 3.90
N THR A 17 6.41 -9.92 3.24
CA THR A 17 7.66 -9.93 2.46
C THR A 17 7.67 -8.95 1.27
N ASN A 18 6.58 -8.26 0.99
CA ASN A 18 6.48 -7.32 -0.14
C ASN A 18 6.44 -5.86 0.27
N LEU A 19 6.50 -5.52 1.56
CA LEU A 19 6.65 -4.14 1.98
C LEU A 19 8.07 -3.66 1.71
N LEU A 20 8.19 -2.51 1.06
CA LEU A 20 9.48 -1.87 0.79
C LEU A 20 10.00 -1.06 1.99
N TYR A 21 9.23 -0.95 3.05
CA TYR A 21 9.56 -0.23 4.27
C TYR A 21 9.42 -1.13 5.50
N GLU A 22 10.11 -0.79 6.58
CA GLU A 22 9.89 -1.41 7.88
C GLU A 22 8.68 -0.75 8.56
N PRO A 23 7.59 -1.50 8.82
CA PRO A 23 6.46 -0.98 9.56
C PRO A 23 6.75 -0.97 11.07
N LEU A 24 6.62 0.20 11.69
CA LEU A 24 6.83 0.38 13.12
C LEU A 24 5.57 0.99 13.74
N VAL A 25 5.25 0.58 14.97
CA VAL A 25 4.16 1.18 15.76
C VAL A 25 4.70 1.67 17.09
N SER A 26 4.30 2.86 17.51
CA SER A 26 4.67 3.39 18.82
C SER A 26 4.13 2.48 19.95
N LYS A 27 4.83 2.45 21.10
CA LYS A 27 4.43 1.57 22.21
C LYS A 27 3.03 1.85 22.74
N ASP A 28 2.60 3.10 22.66
CA ASP A 28 1.25 3.57 23.05
C ASP A 28 0.21 3.33 21.95
N LYS A 29 0.62 2.76 20.79
CA LYS A 29 -0.24 2.48 19.64
C LYS A 29 -0.96 3.69 19.07
N LYS A 30 -0.32 4.85 19.10
CA LYS A 30 -0.89 6.09 18.53
C LYS A 30 -0.32 6.45 17.18
N ILE A 31 0.89 6.00 16.87
CA ILE A 31 1.64 6.37 15.67
C ILE A 31 2.06 5.12 14.91
N PHE A 32 1.80 5.11 13.62
CA PHE A 32 2.38 4.18 12.65
C PHE A 32 3.50 4.87 11.90
N CYS A 33 4.64 4.21 11.72
CA CYS A 33 5.78 4.74 11.02
C CYS A 33 6.20 3.81 9.89
N MET A 34 6.29 4.34 8.69
CA MET A 34 6.96 3.72 7.55
C MET A 34 8.43 4.12 7.56
N ASN A 35 9.32 3.19 7.82
CA ASN A 35 10.76 3.41 7.80
C ASN A 35 11.37 2.83 6.52
N TRP A 36 11.77 3.71 5.60
CA TRP A 36 12.27 3.35 4.27
C TRP A 36 13.80 3.22 4.20
N ASN A 37 14.45 2.91 5.30
CA ASN A 37 15.89 2.72 5.32
C ASN A 37 16.27 1.30 4.94
N LYS A 38 17.22 1.15 4.00
CA LYS A 38 17.69 -0.13 3.48
C LYS A 38 18.07 -1.14 4.56
N ASN A 39 18.68 -0.66 5.63
CA ASN A 39 19.19 -1.51 6.72
C ASN A 39 18.09 -2.03 7.66
N SER A 40 16.84 -1.64 7.42
CA SER A 40 15.76 -1.95 8.36
C SER A 40 15.07 -3.27 8.05
N TYR A 41 14.94 -3.69 6.78
CA TYR A 41 13.97 -4.72 6.44
C TYR A 41 14.39 -5.78 5.42
N HIS A 42 15.20 -5.47 4.41
CA HIS A 42 15.51 -6.40 3.33
C HIS A 42 17.00 -6.58 3.10
N ASP A 43 17.50 -7.79 3.31
CA ASP A 43 18.75 -8.30 2.71
C ASP A 43 18.53 -8.71 1.24
N ASN A 44 17.65 -7.99 0.53
CA ASN A 44 17.35 -8.30 -0.85
C ASN A 44 18.41 -7.63 -1.75
N GLU A 45 19.26 -8.44 -2.38
CA GLU A 45 20.30 -7.99 -3.32
C GLU A 45 19.79 -7.10 -4.46
N PHE A 46 18.48 -7.20 -4.79
CA PHE A 46 17.85 -6.38 -5.82
C PHE A 46 17.45 -4.99 -5.33
N MET A 47 17.44 -4.74 -4.01
CA MET A 47 17.05 -3.46 -3.43
C MET A 47 18.26 -2.53 -3.31
N THR A 48 18.42 -1.66 -4.30
CA THR A 48 19.44 -0.62 -4.31
C THR A 48 18.95 0.64 -3.58
N GLU A 49 19.88 1.52 -3.20
CA GLU A 49 19.57 2.83 -2.62
C GLU A 49 18.71 3.69 -3.58
N GLU A 50 18.98 3.58 -4.90
CA GLU A 50 18.17 4.24 -5.94
C GLU A 50 16.71 3.79 -5.90
N LEU A 51 16.47 2.48 -5.74
CA LEU A 51 15.12 1.93 -5.67
C LEU A 51 14.37 2.37 -4.41
N TYR A 52 15.03 2.38 -3.25
CA TYR A 52 14.44 2.91 -2.03
C TYR A 52 14.07 4.38 -2.17
N ASN A 53 14.94 5.20 -2.75
CA ASN A 53 14.67 6.61 -3.00
C ASN A 53 13.51 6.80 -3.98
N PHE A 54 13.47 6.02 -5.06
CA PHE A 54 12.40 6.09 -6.05
C PHE A 54 11.04 5.79 -5.39
N TRP A 55 10.90 4.66 -4.70
CA TRP A 55 9.63 4.26 -4.11
C TRP A 55 9.21 5.14 -2.94
N PHE A 56 10.14 5.58 -2.11
CA PHE A 56 9.87 6.58 -1.08
C PHE A 56 9.33 7.88 -1.68
N ASN A 57 9.95 8.38 -2.75
CA ASN A 57 9.49 9.58 -3.42
C ASN A 57 8.11 9.40 -4.06
N GLN A 58 7.79 8.21 -4.59
CA GLN A 58 6.44 7.90 -5.08
C GLN A 58 5.41 7.94 -3.93
N GLU A 59 5.73 7.32 -2.80
CA GLU A 59 4.87 7.39 -1.60
C GLU A 59 4.59 8.84 -1.20
N VAL A 60 5.65 9.64 -1.03
CA VAL A 60 5.53 11.06 -0.64
C VAL A 60 4.75 11.86 -1.68
N LYS A 61 5.00 11.65 -2.98
CA LYS A 61 4.28 12.31 -4.08
C LYS A 61 2.77 12.12 -3.94
N TYR A 62 2.32 10.86 -3.82
CA TYR A 62 0.89 10.56 -3.78
C TYR A 62 0.26 10.95 -2.43
N LEU A 63 0.97 10.80 -1.31
CA LEU A 63 0.49 11.29 -0.02
C LEU A 63 0.24 12.79 -0.02
N LEU A 64 1.16 13.58 -0.55
CA LEU A 64 0.99 15.03 -0.63
C LEU A 64 -0.13 15.41 -1.60
N HIS A 65 -0.22 14.75 -2.75
CA HIS A 65 -1.27 14.99 -3.73
C HIS A 65 -2.67 14.69 -3.17
N LEU A 66 -2.80 13.63 -2.39
CA LEU A 66 -4.07 13.15 -1.84
C LEU A 66 -4.33 13.63 -0.40
N SER A 67 -3.50 14.49 0.16
CA SER A 67 -3.53 14.87 1.59
C SER A 67 -4.85 15.49 2.06
N ASN A 68 -5.65 16.04 1.13
CA ASN A 68 -6.97 16.60 1.41
C ASN A 68 -8.12 15.58 1.37
N LYS A 69 -7.85 14.34 0.97
CA LYS A 69 -8.85 13.27 0.87
C LYS A 69 -9.09 12.64 2.24
N LYS A 70 -10.34 12.42 2.59
CA LYS A 70 -10.74 11.87 3.91
C LYS A 70 -10.26 10.45 4.16
N TYR A 71 -9.93 9.71 3.13
CA TYR A 71 -9.43 8.34 3.22
C TYR A 71 -7.89 8.25 3.33
N ILE A 72 -7.19 9.37 3.32
CA ILE A 72 -5.77 9.39 3.64
C ILE A 72 -5.63 9.55 5.16
N PRO A 73 -4.83 8.69 5.82
CA PRO A 73 -4.58 8.82 7.25
C PRO A 73 -3.98 10.17 7.61
N GLU A 74 -4.25 10.64 8.81
CA GLU A 74 -3.61 11.86 9.33
C GLU A 74 -2.09 11.71 9.33
N ILE A 75 -1.41 12.52 8.50
CA ILE A 75 0.05 12.54 8.37
C ILE A 75 0.61 13.41 9.50
N LEU A 76 1.45 12.82 10.36
CA LEU A 76 2.06 13.50 11.50
C LEU A 76 3.46 14.03 11.16
N LEU A 77 4.20 13.31 10.32
CA LEU A 77 5.56 13.67 9.92
C LEU A 77 5.91 13.08 8.56
N ILE A 78 6.59 13.87 7.73
CA ILE A 78 7.38 13.37 6.59
C ILE A 78 8.81 13.89 6.76
N ASP A 79 9.74 13.00 7.09
CA ASP A 79 11.18 13.31 7.17
C ASP A 79 11.89 12.72 5.95
N THR A 80 12.12 13.57 4.95
CA THR A 80 12.75 13.14 3.69
C THR A 80 14.22 12.79 3.85
N LYS A 81 14.92 13.35 4.85
CA LYS A 81 16.33 13.03 5.12
C LYS A 81 16.48 11.65 5.73
N LYS A 82 15.58 11.29 6.64
CA LYS A 82 15.56 9.98 7.29
C LYS A 82 14.69 8.97 6.55
N ARG A 83 13.98 9.38 5.50
CA ARG A 83 12.99 8.56 4.77
C ARG A 83 12.01 7.89 5.73
N ILE A 84 11.40 8.70 6.57
CA ILE A 84 10.40 8.27 7.56
C ILE A 84 9.10 9.01 7.28
N ILE A 85 7.98 8.28 7.32
CA ILE A 85 6.64 8.85 7.28
C ILE A 85 5.88 8.34 8.49
N GLU A 86 5.33 9.26 9.28
CA GLU A 86 4.54 8.93 10.47
C GLU A 86 3.08 9.32 10.26
N PHE A 87 2.18 8.40 10.62
CA PHE A 87 0.75 8.56 10.55
C PHE A 87 0.11 8.31 11.91
N LYS A 88 -1.08 8.85 12.11
CA LYS A 88 -1.97 8.37 13.17
C LYS A 88 -2.22 6.88 12.98
N TRP A 89 -2.13 6.11 14.05
CA TRP A 89 -2.36 4.66 14.00
C TRP A 89 -3.84 4.32 13.98
N TYR A 90 -4.20 3.37 13.13
CA TYR A 90 -5.50 2.71 13.07
C TYR A 90 -5.27 1.20 13.20
N ASP A 91 -5.90 0.55 14.16
CA ASP A 91 -5.60 -0.85 14.52
C ASP A 91 -6.46 -1.88 13.75
N LYS A 92 -7.50 -1.44 13.08
CA LYS A 92 -8.42 -2.31 12.33
C LYS A 92 -7.96 -2.48 10.88
N ASN A 93 -6.98 -3.34 10.67
CA ASN A 93 -6.53 -3.69 9.32
C ASN A 93 -7.51 -4.65 8.66
N LEU A 94 -7.90 -4.37 7.40
CA LEU A 94 -8.89 -5.15 6.65
C LEU A 94 -8.49 -6.63 6.55
N ASN A 95 -7.24 -6.94 6.22
CA ASN A 95 -6.77 -8.32 6.11
C ASN A 95 -6.92 -9.09 7.44
N VAL A 96 -6.50 -8.47 8.54
CA VAL A 96 -6.65 -9.05 9.89
C VAL A 96 -8.12 -9.27 10.25
N MET A 97 -8.99 -8.34 9.85
CA MET A 97 -10.42 -8.46 10.09
C MET A 97 -11.07 -9.59 9.28
N ILE A 98 -10.62 -9.80 8.02
CA ILE A 98 -11.06 -10.93 7.19
C ILE A 98 -10.62 -12.25 7.82
N GLU A 99 -9.35 -12.40 8.18
CA GLU A 99 -8.81 -13.62 8.82
C GLU A 99 -9.50 -13.99 10.13
N ASN A 100 -9.87 -12.97 10.92
CA ASN A 100 -10.54 -13.17 12.19
C ASN A 100 -12.08 -13.23 12.09
N ASN A 101 -12.65 -13.21 10.89
CA ASN A 101 -14.10 -13.15 10.64
C ASN A 101 -14.80 -11.98 11.36
N THR A 102 -14.11 -10.85 11.51
CA THR A 102 -14.64 -9.65 12.18
C THR A 102 -15.03 -8.54 11.24
N ILE A 103 -14.82 -8.71 9.93
CA ILE A 103 -15.06 -7.68 8.92
C ILE A 103 -16.53 -7.22 8.87
N ASN A 104 -17.47 -8.11 9.17
CA ASN A 104 -18.90 -7.80 9.19
C ASN A 104 -19.27 -6.76 10.28
N LYS A 105 -18.36 -6.45 11.23
CA LYS A 105 -18.54 -5.37 12.19
C LYS A 105 -18.43 -3.98 11.56
N VAL A 106 -17.83 -3.89 10.37
CA VAL A 106 -17.75 -2.64 9.61
C VAL A 106 -18.83 -2.65 8.54
N LYS A 107 -19.88 -1.86 8.78
CA LYS A 107 -21.01 -1.73 7.84
C LYS A 107 -20.53 -1.20 6.49
N ASP A 108 -21.01 -1.83 5.41
CA ASP A 108 -20.76 -1.41 4.02
C ASP A 108 -19.25 -1.27 3.67
N TRP A 109 -18.40 -2.09 4.26
CA TRP A 109 -16.95 -1.99 4.07
C TRP A 109 -16.53 -2.11 2.60
N GLN A 110 -17.16 -3.01 1.80
CA GLN A 110 -16.86 -3.13 0.35
C GLN A 110 -17.13 -1.83 -0.39
N LYS A 111 -18.28 -1.18 -0.13
CA LYS A 111 -18.64 0.09 -0.76
C LYS A 111 -17.65 1.20 -0.40
N LYS A 112 -17.15 1.21 0.84
CA LYS A 112 -16.15 2.18 1.28
C LYS A 112 -14.82 2.01 0.56
N ILE A 113 -14.35 0.77 0.42
CA ILE A 113 -13.12 0.48 -0.32
C ILE A 113 -13.28 0.79 -1.80
N LYS A 114 -14.42 0.38 -2.39
CA LYS A 114 -14.74 0.72 -3.79
C LYS A 114 -14.78 2.22 -4.03
N ALA A 115 -15.37 2.98 -3.11
CA ALA A 115 -15.41 4.44 -3.21
C ALA A 115 -14.01 5.07 -3.20
N ILE A 116 -13.06 4.54 -2.40
CA ILE A 116 -11.66 4.98 -2.43
C ILE A 116 -11.05 4.69 -3.81
N LYS A 117 -11.22 3.47 -4.32
CA LYS A 117 -10.74 3.08 -5.64
C LYS A 117 -11.28 4.02 -6.73
N ASP A 118 -12.61 4.21 -6.75
CA ASP A 118 -13.29 5.02 -7.77
C ASP A 118 -12.85 6.49 -7.71
N ASP A 119 -12.55 7.01 -6.51
CA ASP A 119 -12.05 8.38 -6.34
C ASP A 119 -10.60 8.52 -6.80
N LEU A 120 -9.74 7.55 -6.53
CA LEU A 120 -8.38 7.51 -7.07
C LEU A 120 -8.39 7.49 -8.61
N GLU A 121 -9.23 6.66 -9.23
CA GLU A 121 -9.35 6.58 -10.69
C GLU A 121 -9.85 7.88 -11.31
N LYS A 122 -10.78 8.60 -10.66
CA LYS A 122 -11.22 9.94 -11.10
C LYS A 122 -10.07 10.94 -11.13
N ASP A 123 -9.15 10.83 -10.19
CA ASP A 123 -7.92 11.65 -10.16
C ASP A 123 -6.82 11.10 -11.09
N ASN A 124 -7.13 10.09 -11.92
CA ASN A 124 -6.19 9.36 -12.77
C ASN A 124 -5.02 8.72 -12.00
N ILE A 125 -5.28 8.25 -10.79
CA ILE A 125 -4.33 7.52 -9.96
C ILE A 125 -4.75 6.06 -9.94
N PHE A 126 -3.81 5.17 -10.25
CA PHE A 126 -4.02 3.73 -10.37
C PHE A 126 -3.10 3.01 -9.40
N LYS A 127 -3.65 2.41 -8.34
CA LYS A 127 -2.88 1.68 -7.35
C LYS A 127 -2.76 0.22 -7.76
N ILE A 128 -1.59 -0.20 -8.24
CA ILE A 128 -1.33 -1.56 -8.76
C ILE A 128 -1.52 -2.62 -7.67
N ASN A 129 -1.09 -2.33 -6.45
CA ASN A 129 -1.11 -3.28 -5.33
C ASN A 129 -2.30 -3.05 -4.39
N MET A 130 -3.52 -3.15 -4.90
CA MET A 130 -4.75 -3.06 -4.11
C MET A 130 -4.97 -4.35 -3.30
N TYR A 131 -4.26 -4.51 -2.19
CA TYR A 131 -4.40 -5.66 -1.29
C TYR A 131 -5.17 -5.30 -0.02
N PRO A 132 -5.87 -6.25 0.62
CA PRO A 132 -6.60 -6.00 1.86
C PRO A 132 -5.74 -5.37 2.97
N HIS A 133 -4.45 -5.73 3.06
CA HIS A 133 -3.57 -5.20 4.09
C HIS A 133 -3.26 -3.70 3.96
N THR A 134 -3.57 -3.07 2.82
CA THR A 134 -3.36 -1.63 2.62
C THR A 134 -4.51 -0.79 3.17
N PHE A 135 -5.63 -1.42 3.57
CA PHE A 135 -6.80 -0.74 4.09
C PHE A 135 -6.96 -0.90 5.60
N TYR A 136 -7.38 0.19 6.24
CA TYR A 136 -7.60 0.28 7.68
C TYR A 136 -8.93 0.97 7.96
N PHE A 137 -9.46 0.75 9.16
CA PHE A 137 -10.67 1.41 9.63
C PHE A 137 -10.44 2.04 11.01
N ASP A 138 -11.09 3.19 11.23
CA ASP A 138 -11.21 3.76 12.58
C ASP A 138 -12.37 3.11 13.38
N ASP A 139 -12.62 3.65 14.58
CA ASP A 139 -13.68 3.15 15.44
C ASP A 139 -15.08 3.46 14.93
N GLU A 140 -15.24 4.52 14.14
CA GLU A 140 -16.46 4.90 13.45
C GLU A 140 -16.69 4.09 12.16
N GLY A 141 -15.71 3.27 11.76
CA GLY A 141 -15.75 2.46 10.55
C GLY A 141 -15.46 3.25 9.27
N ASN A 142 -14.81 4.42 9.34
CA ASN A 142 -14.28 5.08 8.17
C ASN A 142 -13.08 4.31 7.62
N ALA A 143 -12.99 4.22 6.29
CA ALA A 143 -11.90 3.50 5.63
C ALA A 143 -10.75 4.43 5.27
N PHE A 144 -9.53 3.94 5.47
CA PHE A 144 -8.29 4.61 5.12
C PHE A 144 -7.43 3.71 4.24
N ILE A 145 -6.68 4.31 3.32
CA ILE A 145 -5.69 3.62 2.50
C ILE A 145 -4.28 4.07 2.92
N MET A 146 -3.41 3.11 3.12
CA MET A 146 -1.97 3.32 3.30
C MET A 146 -1.23 2.70 2.11
N ASP A 147 0.09 2.98 2.00
CA ASP A 147 0.90 2.25 1.04
C ASP A 147 0.70 2.70 -0.40
N LEU A 148 0.89 3.99 -0.63
CA LEU A 148 0.64 4.60 -1.94
C LEU A 148 1.81 4.47 -2.94
N TYR A 149 2.96 3.90 -2.54
CA TYR A 149 4.12 3.76 -3.41
C TYR A 149 3.83 2.96 -4.69
N GLY A 150 2.92 2.01 -4.66
CA GLY A 150 2.46 1.27 -5.84
C GLY A 150 1.43 2.00 -6.70
N CYS A 151 1.20 3.30 -6.46
CA CYS A 151 0.35 4.12 -7.32
C CYS A 151 1.11 4.58 -8.57
N THR A 152 0.37 4.69 -9.67
CA THR A 152 0.83 5.24 -10.95
C THR A 152 -0.19 6.26 -11.46
N ASP A 153 0.21 7.07 -12.43
CA ASP A 153 -0.63 8.05 -13.12
C ASP A 153 -0.32 8.05 -14.62
N LYS A 154 -0.92 8.94 -15.38
CA LYS A 154 -0.68 9.04 -16.83
C LYS A 154 0.79 9.26 -17.18
N GLN A 155 1.55 9.94 -16.32
CA GLN A 155 2.97 10.25 -16.56
C GLN A 155 3.85 9.04 -16.25
N THR A 156 3.43 8.20 -15.32
CA THR A 156 4.14 7.00 -14.87
C THR A 156 3.55 5.71 -15.45
N ARG A 157 2.78 5.80 -16.55
CA ARG A 157 2.20 4.63 -17.22
C ARG A 157 3.23 3.60 -17.61
N TYR A 158 4.38 4.04 -18.09
CA TYR A 158 5.48 3.17 -18.48
C TYR A 158 6.61 3.30 -17.47
N LEU A 159 6.87 2.23 -16.72
CA LEU A 159 7.97 2.16 -15.76
C LEU A 159 9.02 1.17 -16.26
N ASP A 160 10.30 1.57 -16.14
CA ASP A 160 11.42 0.67 -16.35
C ASP A 160 11.30 -0.56 -15.43
N THR A 161 11.46 -1.74 -16.00
CA THR A 161 11.34 -3.02 -15.28
C THR A 161 12.28 -3.12 -14.06
N LYS A 162 13.40 -2.39 -14.07
CA LYS A 162 14.32 -2.36 -12.92
C LYS A 162 13.65 -1.87 -11.63
N TYR A 163 12.70 -0.91 -11.72
CA TYR A 163 11.97 -0.40 -10.55
C TYR A 163 10.93 -1.40 -10.03
N LEU A 164 10.47 -2.30 -10.87
CA LEU A 164 9.40 -3.24 -10.55
C LEU A 164 9.90 -4.62 -10.13
N LYS A 165 11.11 -5.00 -10.52
CA LYS A 165 11.72 -6.28 -10.12
C LYS A 165 11.61 -6.59 -8.62
N PRO A 166 11.79 -5.62 -7.70
CA PRO A 166 11.64 -5.89 -6.28
C PRO A 166 10.20 -6.13 -5.84
N LEU A 167 9.21 -5.60 -6.58
CA LEU A 167 7.78 -5.73 -6.27
C LEU A 167 7.16 -6.99 -6.88
N ILE A 168 7.81 -7.55 -7.91
CA ILE A 168 7.24 -8.58 -8.74
C ILE A 168 8.02 -9.88 -8.53
N ARG A 169 7.48 -10.78 -7.74
CA ARG A 169 8.07 -12.12 -7.51
C ARG A 169 7.50 -13.20 -8.44
N THR A 170 6.68 -12.86 -9.42
CA THR A 170 6.03 -13.86 -10.29
C THR A 170 6.12 -13.45 -11.74
N ASN A 171 6.31 -14.42 -12.65
CA ASN A 171 6.27 -14.27 -14.10
C ASN A 171 4.91 -13.78 -14.64
N ARG A 172 3.99 -13.38 -13.78
CA ARG A 172 2.66 -12.87 -14.15
C ARG A 172 2.70 -11.58 -14.96
N PHE A 173 3.81 -10.86 -14.91
CA PHE A 173 3.92 -9.51 -15.46
C PHE A 173 4.69 -9.43 -16.76
N ASP A 174 5.36 -10.51 -17.17
CA ASP A 174 6.17 -10.54 -18.39
C ASP A 174 5.36 -10.15 -19.65
N LYS A 175 4.08 -10.50 -19.66
CA LYS A 175 3.16 -10.16 -20.76
C LYS A 175 2.88 -8.65 -20.91
N PHE A 176 3.17 -7.86 -19.87
CA PHE A 176 2.97 -6.40 -19.89
C PHE A 176 4.27 -5.62 -20.13
N ILE A 177 5.40 -6.34 -20.33
CA ILE A 177 6.69 -5.75 -20.59
C ILE A 177 6.86 -5.51 -22.07
N ILE A 178 7.12 -4.28 -22.47
CA ILE A 178 7.41 -3.85 -23.84
C ILE A 178 8.70 -3.04 -23.81
N ASN A 179 9.74 -3.51 -24.50
CA ASN A 179 11.04 -2.83 -24.59
C ASN A 179 11.62 -2.44 -23.20
N ASP A 180 11.70 -3.38 -22.27
CA ASP A 180 12.15 -3.19 -20.89
C ASP A 180 11.32 -2.20 -20.05
N GLN A 181 10.14 -1.83 -20.52
CA GLN A 181 9.16 -1.03 -19.78
C GLN A 181 7.92 -1.84 -19.51
N LEU A 182 7.34 -1.66 -18.33
CA LEU A 182 6.06 -2.23 -17.95
C LEU A 182 4.93 -1.23 -18.19
N ASP A 183 3.89 -1.64 -18.90
CA ASP A 183 2.63 -0.87 -18.94
C ASP A 183 1.87 -1.07 -17.62
N THR A 184 1.97 -0.09 -16.74
CA THR A 184 1.39 -0.12 -15.41
C THR A 184 -0.14 -0.07 -15.42
N HIS A 185 -0.75 0.53 -16.46
CA HIS A 185 -2.20 0.61 -16.58
C HIS A 185 -2.81 -0.74 -17.00
N GLU A 186 -2.17 -1.43 -17.94
CA GLU A 186 -2.61 -2.79 -18.30
C GLU A 186 -2.42 -3.75 -17.13
N LEU A 187 -1.29 -3.62 -16.41
CA LEU A 187 -1.08 -4.37 -15.18
C LEU A 187 -2.14 -4.07 -14.13
N TYR A 188 -2.50 -2.79 -13.94
CA TYR A 188 -3.54 -2.40 -12.99
C TYR A 188 -4.88 -3.06 -13.34
N ASN A 189 -5.30 -2.99 -14.60
CA ASN A 189 -6.54 -3.59 -15.06
C ASN A 189 -6.61 -5.10 -14.80
N GLU A 190 -5.50 -5.80 -15.02
CA GLU A 190 -5.43 -7.25 -14.75
C GLU A 190 -5.42 -7.53 -13.23
N THR A 191 -4.66 -6.74 -12.47
CA THR A 191 -4.52 -6.93 -11.03
C THR A 191 -5.84 -6.72 -10.29
N ILE A 192 -6.63 -5.72 -10.69
CA ILE A 192 -7.97 -5.52 -10.13
C ILE A 192 -8.85 -6.74 -10.32
N LYS A 193 -8.87 -7.30 -11.54
CA LYS A 193 -9.68 -8.50 -11.82
C LYS A 193 -9.26 -9.69 -10.97
N THR A 194 -7.96 -9.87 -10.73
CA THR A 194 -7.44 -11.03 -9.99
C THR A 194 -7.46 -10.83 -8.49
N ASN A 195 -7.06 -9.66 -7.98
CA ASN A 195 -6.96 -9.42 -6.55
C ASN A 195 -8.33 -9.34 -5.88
N TYR A 196 -9.32 -8.73 -6.54
CA TYR A 196 -10.66 -8.66 -5.96
C TYR A 196 -11.42 -9.99 -5.99
N ALA A 197 -11.06 -10.90 -6.89
CA ALA A 197 -11.63 -12.26 -6.88
C ALA A 197 -11.22 -13.05 -5.62
N GLU A 198 -10.11 -12.68 -4.97
CA GLU A 198 -9.63 -13.31 -3.74
C GLU A 198 -10.25 -12.69 -2.46
N TRP A 199 -11.00 -11.59 -2.61
CA TRP A 199 -11.62 -10.92 -1.47
C TRP A 199 -12.96 -11.56 -1.12
N PRO A 200 -13.35 -11.59 0.17
CA PRO A 200 -14.64 -12.17 0.56
C PRO A 200 -15.80 -11.34 0.01
N GLY A 201 -16.70 -12.01 -0.69
CA GLY A 201 -17.86 -11.39 -1.33
C GLY A 201 -17.59 -10.88 -2.74
N ASP A 202 -18.66 -10.50 -3.43
CA ASP A 202 -18.59 -9.94 -4.79
C ASP A 202 -18.22 -8.46 -4.73
N PHE A 203 -16.92 -8.21 -4.54
CA PHE A 203 -16.39 -6.85 -4.34
C PHE A 203 -16.57 -5.96 -5.57
N LEU A 204 -16.53 -6.51 -6.78
CA LEU A 204 -16.64 -5.74 -8.01
C LEU A 204 -18.08 -5.24 -8.27
N ASN A 205 -19.07 -5.94 -7.74
CA ASN A 205 -20.49 -5.62 -7.89
C ASN A 205 -21.12 -5.01 -6.61
N ALA A 206 -20.32 -4.68 -5.61
CA ALA A 206 -20.79 -4.14 -4.34
C ALA A 206 -21.19 -2.65 -4.43
#